data_25c41661c1b901a9abdb98b6c12f204e
#
_entry.id   25c41661c1b901a9abdb98b6c12f204e
#
_cell.length_a   1.000
_cell.length_b   1.000
_cell.length_c   1.000
_cell.angle_alpha   90.00
_cell.angle_beta   90.00
_cell.angle_gamma   90.00
#
_symmetry.space_group_name_H-M   'P 1'
#
loop_
_entity.id
_entity.type
_entity.pdbx_description
1 polymer ?
#
loop_
_entity_poly.entity_id
_entity_poly.type
_entity_poly.pdbx_seq_one_letter_code
_entity_poly.pdbx_strand_id
1 'polypeptide(L)'
;MKASSAKTVDEFVTEAPVEARAVLEQIRSVVKQAVPDVDETMGYGKPYYKYHGWMTGVTLYTKHLGVEMWDGLPDQDRKELEALGHKTGSKNFQIHFDQAVPVELLTRLVKAQAKKNQLKKS
;
A
#
# COMPACT_ATOMS: atom_id res chain seq x y z
N MET A 1 10.16 -6.95 -14.15
CA MET A 1 9.52 -7.96 -13.29
C MET A 1 8.23 -8.42 -13.92
N LYS A 2 7.97 -9.71 -13.91
CA LYS A 2 6.72 -10.25 -14.43
C LYS A 2 5.57 -9.95 -13.47
N ALA A 3 4.41 -9.65 -14.03
CA ALA A 3 3.20 -9.57 -13.23
C ALA A 3 2.88 -10.95 -12.66
N SER A 4 2.36 -10.99 -11.45
CA SER A 4 1.97 -12.24 -10.81
C SER A 4 0.73 -12.82 -11.50
N SER A 5 0.66 -14.14 -11.55
CA SER A 5 -0.52 -14.86 -12.01
C SER A 5 -1.52 -15.13 -10.88
N ALA A 6 -1.21 -14.67 -9.67
CA ALA A 6 -2.09 -14.85 -8.51
C ALA A 6 -3.47 -14.23 -8.77
N LYS A 7 -4.51 -14.92 -8.34
CA LYS A 7 -5.89 -14.47 -8.51
C LYS A 7 -6.42 -13.78 -7.25
N THR A 8 -5.76 -14.00 -6.12
CA THR A 8 -6.13 -13.38 -4.85
C THR A 8 -4.89 -12.80 -4.19
N VAL A 9 -5.09 -11.89 -3.24
CA VAL A 9 -3.98 -11.33 -2.49
C VAL A 9 -3.34 -12.39 -1.60
N ASP A 10 -4.10 -13.36 -1.09
CA ASP A 10 -3.56 -14.49 -0.34
C ASP A 10 -2.54 -15.26 -1.19
N GLU A 11 -2.90 -15.56 -2.44
CA GLU A 11 -1.99 -16.24 -3.35
C GLU A 11 -0.75 -15.39 -3.65
N PHE A 12 -0.95 -14.10 -3.84
CA PHE A 12 0.14 -13.16 -4.12
C PHE A 12 1.16 -13.18 -2.97
N VAL A 13 0.68 -13.12 -1.74
CA VAL A 13 1.56 -13.16 -0.56
C VAL A 13 2.29 -14.50 -0.47
N THR A 14 1.57 -15.59 -0.72
CA THR A 14 2.17 -16.93 -0.67
C THR A 14 3.28 -17.10 -1.70
N GLU A 15 3.11 -16.52 -2.89
CA GLU A 15 4.11 -16.59 -3.98
C GLU A 15 5.28 -15.64 -3.78
N ALA A 16 5.14 -14.63 -2.91
CA ALA A 16 6.18 -13.63 -2.72
C ALA A 16 7.40 -14.21 -2.02
N PRO A 17 8.59 -13.60 -2.24
CA PRO A 17 9.79 -13.99 -1.49
C PRO A 17 9.54 -13.92 0.01
N VAL A 18 10.16 -14.81 0.76
CA VAL A 18 9.97 -14.92 2.22
C VAL A 18 10.18 -13.56 2.92
N GLU A 19 11.24 -12.84 2.53
CA GLU A 19 11.57 -11.55 3.15
C GLU A 19 10.54 -10.47 2.86
N ALA A 20 9.73 -10.63 1.82
CA ALA A 20 8.67 -9.68 1.47
C ALA A 20 7.36 -9.99 2.19
N ARG A 21 7.15 -11.25 2.59
CA ARG A 21 5.85 -11.67 3.15
C ARG A 21 5.46 -10.93 4.41
N ALA A 22 6.40 -10.75 5.34
CA ALA A 22 6.11 -10.07 6.59
C ALA A 22 5.68 -8.62 6.34
N VAL A 23 6.37 -7.93 5.42
CA VAL A 23 6.05 -6.54 5.08
C VAL A 23 4.69 -6.47 4.39
N LEU A 24 4.44 -7.38 3.44
CA LEU A 24 3.15 -7.46 2.75
C LEU A 24 1.99 -7.68 3.72
N GLU A 25 2.14 -8.62 4.64
CA GLU A 25 1.10 -8.92 5.63
C GLU A 25 0.86 -7.73 6.56
N GLN A 26 1.92 -7.02 6.91
CA GLN A 26 1.81 -5.85 7.77
C GLN A 26 1.07 -4.72 7.07
N ILE A 27 1.40 -4.44 5.81
CA ILE A 27 0.70 -3.43 5.01
C ILE A 27 -0.78 -3.81 4.88
N ARG A 28 -1.05 -5.06 4.56
CA ARG A 28 -2.39 -5.59 4.43
C ARG A 28 -3.20 -5.38 5.71
N SER A 29 -2.60 -5.70 6.85
CA SER A 29 -3.23 -5.53 8.15
C SER A 29 -3.54 -4.07 8.45
N VAL A 30 -2.59 -3.18 8.19
CA VAL A 30 -2.77 -1.74 8.42
C VAL A 30 -3.95 -1.21 7.60
N VAL A 31 -4.00 -1.57 6.31
CA VAL A 31 -5.06 -1.08 5.44
C VAL A 31 -6.43 -1.59 5.90
N LYS A 32 -6.52 -2.87 6.25
CA LYS A 32 -7.79 -3.48 6.68
C LYS A 32 -8.25 -2.93 8.03
N GLN A 33 -7.32 -2.65 8.94
CA GLN A 33 -7.67 -2.06 10.22
C GLN A 33 -8.09 -0.60 10.09
N ALA A 34 -7.42 0.14 9.21
CA ALA A 34 -7.74 1.55 8.98
C ALA A 34 -9.09 1.72 8.31
N VAL A 35 -9.43 0.82 7.37
CA VAL A 35 -10.67 0.89 6.60
C VAL A 35 -11.29 -0.52 6.57
N PRO A 36 -12.07 -0.88 7.61
CA PRO A 36 -12.62 -2.24 7.70
C PRO A 36 -13.46 -2.68 6.51
N ASP A 37 -14.10 -1.75 5.82
CA ASP A 37 -14.93 -2.06 4.65
C ASP A 37 -14.14 -2.03 3.34
N VAL A 38 -12.81 -1.98 3.40
CA VAL A 38 -11.98 -1.94 2.22
C VAL A 38 -12.13 -3.22 1.39
N ASP A 39 -12.11 -3.04 0.08
CA ASP A 39 -12.19 -4.13 -0.88
C ASP A 39 -10.77 -4.45 -1.36
N GLU A 40 -10.30 -5.65 -1.05
CA GLU A 40 -8.96 -6.11 -1.43
C GLU A 40 -9.07 -6.94 -2.69
N THR A 41 -8.35 -6.57 -3.74
CA THR A 41 -8.47 -7.24 -5.02
C THR A 41 -7.12 -7.28 -5.75
N MET A 42 -7.03 -8.12 -6.77
CA MET A 42 -5.87 -8.16 -7.65
C MET A 42 -6.18 -7.40 -8.93
N GLY A 43 -5.20 -6.64 -9.41
CA GLY A 43 -5.29 -5.97 -10.70
C GLY A 43 -3.89 -5.76 -11.25
N TYR A 44 -3.74 -5.93 -12.56
CA TYR A 44 -2.44 -5.76 -13.21
C TYR A 44 -1.31 -6.53 -12.51
N GLY A 45 -1.65 -7.70 -11.94
CA GLY A 45 -0.68 -8.58 -11.30
C GLY A 45 -0.23 -8.15 -9.91
N LYS A 46 -0.95 -7.27 -9.25
CA LYS A 46 -0.59 -6.79 -7.92
C LYS A 46 -1.82 -6.46 -7.06
N PRO A 47 -1.65 -6.39 -5.73
CA PRO A 47 -2.77 -6.05 -4.83
C PRO A 47 -3.20 -4.60 -4.96
N TYR A 48 -4.51 -4.39 -4.99
CA TYR A 48 -5.14 -3.09 -4.92
C TYR A 48 -6.18 -3.07 -3.82
N TYR A 49 -6.38 -1.91 -3.25
CA TYR A 49 -7.36 -1.68 -2.20
C TYR A 49 -8.30 -0.58 -2.65
N LYS A 50 -9.60 -0.88 -2.61
CA LYS A 50 -10.64 0.03 -3.05
C LYS A 50 -11.63 0.32 -1.94
N TYR A 51 -12.07 1.57 -1.86
CA TYR A 51 -13.12 2.00 -0.96
C TYR A 51 -13.73 3.24 -1.60
N HIS A 52 -14.94 3.09 -2.15
CA HIS A 52 -15.56 4.12 -2.99
C HIS A 52 -14.63 4.57 -4.11
N GLY A 53 -13.92 3.61 -4.69
CA GLY A 53 -12.96 3.85 -5.77
C GLY A 53 -11.56 3.41 -5.38
N TRP A 54 -10.60 3.65 -6.24
CA TRP A 54 -9.21 3.26 -6.03
C TRP A 54 -8.61 4.02 -4.85
N MET A 55 -7.94 3.32 -3.97
CA MET A 55 -7.35 3.91 -2.78
C MET A 55 -5.84 3.72 -2.73
N THR A 56 -5.37 2.48 -2.75
CA THR A 56 -3.95 2.20 -2.67
C THR A 56 -3.60 0.95 -3.48
N GLY A 57 -2.35 0.86 -3.90
CA GLY A 57 -1.82 -0.32 -4.59
C GLY A 57 -0.46 -0.66 -4.03
N VAL A 58 -0.06 -1.92 -4.17
CA VAL A 58 1.23 -2.41 -3.69
C VAL A 58 1.97 -3.09 -4.83
N THR A 59 3.19 -2.64 -5.12
CA THR A 59 4.03 -3.23 -6.16
C THR A 59 5.22 -3.92 -5.51
N LEU A 60 5.47 -5.16 -5.91
CA LEU A 60 6.60 -5.93 -5.39
C LEU A 60 7.79 -5.77 -6.32
N TYR A 61 8.91 -5.28 -5.77
CA TYR A 61 10.19 -5.20 -6.47
C TYR A 61 11.17 -6.19 -5.82
N THR A 62 12.38 -6.26 -6.34
CA THR A 62 13.36 -7.26 -5.89
C THR A 62 13.72 -7.13 -4.41
N LYS A 63 13.86 -5.90 -3.90
CA LYS A 63 14.31 -5.67 -2.52
C LYS A 63 13.39 -4.75 -1.72
N HIS A 64 12.28 -4.31 -2.31
CA HIS A 64 11.36 -3.40 -1.64
C HIS A 64 9.96 -3.51 -2.19
N LEU A 65 9.03 -2.91 -1.48
CA LEU A 65 7.67 -2.74 -1.95
C LEU A 65 7.43 -1.26 -2.27
N GLY A 66 6.66 -1.00 -3.31
CA GLY A 66 6.13 0.33 -3.56
C GLY A 66 4.70 0.39 -3.05
N VAL A 67 4.38 1.44 -2.29
CA VAL A 67 3.02 1.68 -1.83
C VAL A 67 2.52 2.94 -2.50
N GLU A 68 1.43 2.82 -3.27
CA GLU A 68 0.89 3.91 -4.05
C GLU A 68 -0.41 4.42 -3.42
N MET A 69 -0.52 5.74 -3.30
CA MET A 69 -1.76 6.40 -2.86
C MET A 69 -2.39 7.08 -4.07
N TRP A 70 -3.67 6.81 -4.30
CA TRP A 70 -4.33 7.22 -5.54
C TRP A 70 -4.29 8.72 -5.80
N ASP A 71 -4.55 9.53 -4.77
CA ASP A 71 -4.54 10.99 -4.91
C ASP A 71 -3.20 11.63 -4.54
N GLY A 72 -2.15 10.82 -4.40
CA GLY A 72 -0.82 11.32 -4.13
C GLY A 72 -0.48 11.41 -2.64
N LEU A 73 0.73 11.86 -2.36
CA LEU A 73 1.22 12.03 -0.99
C LEU A 73 1.21 13.51 -0.63
N PRO A 74 0.53 13.91 0.46
CA PRO A 74 0.65 15.29 0.94
C PRO A 74 2.11 15.61 1.28
N ASP A 75 2.53 16.85 1.11
CA ASP A 75 3.92 17.26 1.33
C ASP A 75 4.42 16.90 2.73
N GLN A 76 3.59 17.13 3.74
CA GLN A 76 3.98 16.84 5.12
C GLN A 76 4.24 15.34 5.31
N ASP A 77 3.36 14.50 4.79
CA ASP A 77 3.51 13.05 4.90
C ASP A 77 4.74 12.57 4.14
N ARG A 78 5.01 13.14 2.97
CA ARG A 78 6.19 12.80 2.20
C ARG A 78 7.47 13.12 2.96
N LYS A 79 7.52 14.29 3.59
CA LYS A 79 8.68 14.70 4.40
C LYS A 79 8.89 13.75 5.58
N GLU A 80 7.82 13.33 6.23
CA GLU A 80 7.91 12.38 7.34
C GLU A 80 8.42 11.02 6.86
N LEU A 81 7.95 10.55 5.71
CA LEU A 81 8.43 9.30 5.12
C LEU A 81 9.92 9.38 4.81
N GLU A 82 10.36 10.48 4.22
CA GLU A 82 11.77 10.69 3.89
C GLU A 82 12.63 10.73 5.15
N ALA A 83 12.12 11.35 6.21
CA ALA A 83 12.82 11.40 7.50
C ALA A 83 13.00 10.01 8.09
N LEU A 84 12.09 9.07 7.80
CA LEU A 84 12.18 7.68 8.22
C LEU A 84 13.03 6.82 7.28
N GLY A 85 13.56 7.39 6.22
CA GLY A 85 14.43 6.69 5.29
C GLY A 85 13.74 6.09 4.09
N HIS A 86 12.47 6.40 3.86
CA HIS A 86 11.74 5.89 2.70
C HIS A 86 11.86 6.83 1.52
N LYS A 87 12.17 6.28 0.35
CA LYS A 87 12.18 7.07 -0.88
C LYS A 87 10.74 7.34 -1.29
N THR A 88 10.48 8.53 -1.80
CA THR A 88 9.14 8.94 -2.18
C THR A 88 9.09 9.45 -3.61
N GLY A 89 7.92 9.30 -4.23
CA GLY A 89 7.53 9.97 -5.46
C GLY A 89 6.33 10.85 -5.18
N SER A 90 5.67 11.34 -6.22
CA SER A 90 4.48 12.18 -6.03
C SER A 90 3.30 11.40 -5.47
N LYS A 91 3.20 10.11 -5.76
CA LYS A 91 2.07 9.28 -5.35
C LYS A 91 2.45 8.01 -4.62
N ASN A 92 3.75 7.73 -4.47
CA ASN A 92 4.20 6.48 -3.88
C ASN A 92 5.37 6.66 -2.94
N PHE A 93 5.61 5.63 -2.15
CA PHE A 93 6.83 5.54 -1.35
C PHE A 93 7.28 4.09 -1.30
N GLN A 94 8.55 3.89 -0.98
CA GLN A 94 9.17 2.57 -0.95
C GLN A 94 9.37 2.10 0.49
N ILE A 95 9.16 0.80 0.71
CA ILE A 95 9.50 0.15 1.97
C ILE A 95 10.43 -0.99 1.62
N HIS A 96 11.70 -0.90 2.00
CA HIS A 96 12.63 -2.00 1.83
C HIS A 96 12.27 -3.12 2.81
N PHE A 97 12.59 -4.37 2.44
CA PHE A 97 12.19 -5.52 3.27
C PHE A 97 12.83 -5.48 4.65
N ASP A 98 13.94 -4.79 4.82
CA ASP A 98 14.63 -4.64 6.09
C ASP A 98 14.24 -3.38 6.86
N GLN A 99 13.29 -2.61 6.34
CA GLN A 99 12.78 -1.42 7.02
C GLN A 99 11.49 -1.75 7.75
N ALA A 100 11.26 -1.03 8.85
CA ALA A 100 9.97 -1.13 9.54
C ALA A 100 8.88 -0.47 8.69
N VAL A 101 7.69 -1.05 8.67
CA VAL A 101 6.53 -0.45 8.04
C VAL A 101 6.12 0.78 8.87
N PRO A 102 5.96 1.96 8.25
CA PRO A 102 5.56 3.16 9.00
C PRO A 102 4.05 3.12 9.30
N VAL A 103 3.69 2.32 10.31
CA VAL A 103 2.29 1.97 10.60
C VAL A 103 1.41 3.18 10.84
N GLU A 104 1.82 4.11 11.70
CA GLU A 104 1.01 5.28 12.03
C GLU A 104 0.79 6.17 10.81
N LEU A 105 1.85 6.39 10.04
CA LEU A 105 1.81 7.25 8.87
C LEU A 105 0.99 6.62 7.76
N LEU A 106 1.16 5.32 7.53
CA LEU A 106 0.38 4.58 6.54
C LEU A 106 -1.10 4.57 6.91
N THR A 107 -1.41 4.36 8.20
CA THR A 107 -2.78 4.41 8.69
C THR A 107 -3.41 5.76 8.38
N ARG A 108 -2.68 6.85 8.65
CA ARG A 108 -3.16 8.21 8.39
C ARG A 108 -3.41 8.45 6.91
N LEU A 109 -2.48 8.00 6.05
CA LEU A 109 -2.59 8.14 4.61
C LEU A 109 -3.81 7.39 4.07
N VAL A 110 -3.98 6.14 4.51
CA VAL A 110 -5.09 5.30 4.05
C VAL A 110 -6.42 5.88 4.48
N LYS A 111 -6.53 6.31 5.73
CA LYS A 111 -7.77 6.94 6.23
C LYS A 111 -8.10 8.23 5.49
N ALA A 112 -7.09 9.05 5.21
CA ALA A 112 -7.29 10.29 4.47
C ALA A 112 -7.78 10.03 3.05
N GLN A 113 -7.20 9.04 2.38
CA GLN A 113 -7.62 8.66 1.03
C GLN A 113 -9.06 8.11 1.03
N ALA A 114 -9.37 7.28 2.03
CA ALA A 114 -10.72 6.71 2.17
C ALA A 114 -11.75 7.82 2.34
N LYS A 115 -11.45 8.81 3.18
CA LYS A 115 -12.33 9.95 3.40
C LYS A 115 -12.57 10.75 2.13
N LYS A 116 -11.50 11.02 1.37
CA LYS A 116 -11.62 11.70 0.09
C LYS A 116 -12.52 10.95 -0.88
N ASN A 117 -12.31 9.63 -0.96
CA ASN A 117 -13.09 8.78 -1.85
C ASN A 117 -14.57 8.78 -1.47
N GLN A 118 -14.85 8.71 -0.17
CA GLN A 118 -16.22 8.72 0.34
C GLN A 118 -16.91 10.05 0.01
N LEU A 119 -16.23 11.16 0.18
CA LEU A 119 -16.76 12.48 -0.11
C LEU A 119 -17.06 12.67 -1.60
N LYS A 120 -16.23 12.09 -2.47
CA LYS A 120 -16.46 12.16 -3.92
C LYS A 120 -17.72 11.43 -4.35
N LYS A 121 -18.16 10.42 -3.58
CA LYS A 121 -19.32 9.60 -3.89
C LYS A 121 -20.63 10.16 -3.35
N SER A 122 -20.57 11.10 -2.43
CA SER A 122 -21.78 11.67 -1.81
C SER A 122 -22.36 12.82 -2.59
#